data_7ee5a3432e0ef6e2cba6679682777235
#
_entry.id   7ee5a3432e0ef6e2cba6679682777235
#
_cell.length_a   1.000
_cell.length_b   1.000
_cell.length_c   1.000
_cell.angle_alpha   90.00
_cell.angle_beta   90.00
_cell.angle_gamma   90.00
#
_symmetry.space_group_name_H-M   'P 1'
#
loop_
_entity.id
_entity.type
_entity.pdbx_description
1 polymer ?
#
loop_
_entity_poly.entity_id
_entity_poly.type
_entity_poly.pdbx_seq_one_letter_code
_entity_poly.pdbx_strand_id
1 'polypeptide(L)'
;MEATATGNAPELGDLTAAELLGVARHESVVVQQGEANLLAVAYEWAVAHPADDDGWNAATFHHPLGDEPISGDGTPLVAEFCIPELGAALGVSTDAAKKLIGQAIEMVHRLPRVWKRVQSGLVPVWRAKQVAEATIHCDPALSPEAMAWIDAQVAPFLEKIGRAQMERIVAQAIELYGLAGQEHPRDEDNDGRFVHIHTPIGPFAGSMHIEAEVSNADGHDLAQALSAGAAALRAGGSTASLDVRRSMALGELARQQTSLDLAGADAEDETVQRKARRVDLHLHFTAEVQPDGTTGISPIGFLENGQKLVLLSQVRSWVRGTHTEVRILPVIDLNEQITTNRYEPTDRLRRQVILRDRTCVFPWCTRPARSCDLDHVEPFDHEAAGEGRPQPGPTATDNLAALCRSHHRLKTHTGWRLTSPSSGVFEWTSLHGQRFRRDRHGTQDLTDDPADPVPSRFP
;
A
#
# COMPACT_ATOMS: atom_id res chain seq x y z
N MET A 1 -54.46 -31.13 -7.77
CA MET A 1 -54.06 -30.12 -8.77
C MET A 1 -53.62 -28.89 -8.00
N GLU A 2 -52.40 -28.96 -7.46
CA GLU A 2 -51.77 -27.87 -6.71
C GLU A 2 -50.82 -27.13 -7.62
N ALA A 3 -51.14 -25.86 -7.88
CA ALA A 3 -50.30 -24.98 -8.65
C ALA A 3 -49.16 -24.49 -7.71
N THR A 4 -47.94 -24.99 -7.93
CA THR A 4 -46.72 -24.43 -7.39
C THR A 4 -46.49 -23.07 -8.04
N ALA A 5 -46.84 -22.00 -7.34
CA ALA A 5 -46.47 -20.67 -7.73
C ALA A 5 -44.94 -20.50 -7.49
N THR A 6 -44.15 -20.64 -8.54
CA THR A 6 -42.77 -20.11 -8.60
C THR A 6 -42.88 -18.59 -8.67
N GLY A 7 -43.03 -17.96 -7.49
CA GLY A 7 -42.92 -16.53 -7.39
C GLY A 7 -41.47 -16.12 -7.64
N ASN A 8 -41.18 -15.47 -8.78
CA ASN A 8 -39.96 -14.74 -8.97
C ASN A 8 -39.81 -13.75 -7.80
N ALA A 9 -38.64 -13.70 -7.16
CA ALA A 9 -38.34 -12.65 -6.22
C ALA A 9 -38.54 -11.29 -6.93
N PRO A 10 -39.21 -10.30 -6.29
CA PRO A 10 -39.46 -9.02 -6.93
C PRO A 10 -38.13 -8.36 -7.35
N GLU A 11 -38.11 -7.80 -8.57
CA GLU A 11 -36.95 -7.00 -8.99
C GLU A 11 -36.80 -5.78 -8.10
N LEU A 12 -35.56 -5.35 -7.83
CA LEU A 12 -35.30 -4.17 -6.98
C LEU A 12 -36.02 -2.92 -7.45
N GLY A 13 -36.28 -2.81 -8.77
CA GLY A 13 -37.01 -1.69 -9.38
C GLY A 13 -38.51 -1.63 -9.03
N ASP A 14 -39.09 -2.75 -8.58
CA ASP A 14 -40.49 -2.86 -8.22
C ASP A 14 -40.77 -2.54 -6.75
N LEU A 15 -39.70 -2.40 -5.95
CA LEU A 15 -39.83 -2.17 -4.51
C LEU A 15 -40.14 -0.71 -4.18
N THR A 16 -40.96 -0.51 -3.16
CA THR A 16 -41.16 0.81 -2.55
C THR A 16 -39.90 1.27 -1.81
N ALA A 17 -39.79 2.56 -1.53
CA ALA A 17 -38.67 3.11 -0.75
C ALA A 17 -38.50 2.43 0.64
N ALA A 18 -39.61 2.05 1.30
CA ALA A 18 -39.58 1.35 2.56
C ALA A 18 -39.04 -0.08 2.45
N GLU A 19 -39.43 -0.79 1.39
CA GLU A 19 -38.93 -2.13 1.10
C GLU A 19 -37.45 -2.11 0.71
N LEU A 20 -37.01 -1.12 -0.10
CA LEU A 20 -35.60 -0.90 -0.43
C LEU A 20 -34.75 -0.67 0.84
N LEU A 21 -35.23 0.11 1.82
CA LEU A 21 -34.55 0.27 3.12
C LEU A 21 -34.50 -1.05 3.91
N GLY A 22 -35.54 -1.88 3.80
CA GLY A 22 -35.57 -3.22 4.40
C GLY A 22 -34.48 -4.13 3.79
N VAL A 23 -34.39 -4.19 2.44
CA VAL A 23 -33.36 -4.92 1.73
C VAL A 23 -31.96 -4.40 2.07
N ALA A 24 -31.77 -3.08 2.07
CA ALA A 24 -30.47 -2.48 2.41
C ALA A 24 -30.00 -2.83 3.83
N ARG A 25 -30.90 -2.89 4.81
CA ARG A 25 -30.58 -3.35 6.17
C ARG A 25 -30.20 -4.83 6.19
N HIS A 26 -30.95 -5.66 5.49
CA HIS A 26 -30.67 -7.09 5.39
C HIS A 26 -29.28 -7.34 4.80
N GLU A 27 -29.00 -6.76 3.63
CA GLU A 27 -27.70 -6.89 2.98
C GLU A 27 -26.55 -6.35 3.84
N SER A 28 -26.79 -5.26 4.57
CA SER A 28 -25.78 -4.74 5.51
C SER A 28 -25.44 -5.76 6.60
N VAL A 29 -26.41 -6.50 7.12
CA VAL A 29 -26.18 -7.56 8.11
C VAL A 29 -25.42 -8.73 7.50
N VAL A 30 -25.78 -9.16 6.28
CA VAL A 30 -25.09 -10.23 5.56
C VAL A 30 -23.61 -9.88 5.33
N VAL A 31 -23.33 -8.66 4.86
CA VAL A 31 -21.96 -8.19 4.65
C VAL A 31 -21.18 -8.16 5.96
N GLN A 32 -21.78 -7.64 7.06
CA GLN A 32 -21.10 -7.60 8.36
C GLN A 32 -20.78 -9.01 8.88
N GLN A 33 -21.68 -9.97 8.69
CA GLN A 33 -21.43 -11.35 9.09
C GLN A 33 -20.34 -11.98 8.21
N GLY A 34 -20.33 -11.73 6.90
CA GLY A 34 -19.26 -12.16 5.99
C GLY A 34 -17.90 -11.62 6.40
N GLU A 35 -17.82 -10.32 6.74
CA GLU A 35 -16.59 -9.69 7.23
C GLU A 35 -16.12 -10.29 8.57
N ALA A 36 -17.03 -10.56 9.51
CA ALA A 36 -16.72 -11.20 10.78
C ALA A 36 -16.19 -12.63 10.58
N ASN A 37 -16.78 -13.39 9.65
CA ASN A 37 -16.30 -14.72 9.28
C ASN A 37 -14.90 -14.67 8.64
N LEU A 38 -14.62 -13.69 7.78
CA LEU A 38 -13.28 -13.50 7.20
C LEU A 38 -12.23 -13.20 8.26
N LEU A 39 -12.55 -12.41 9.29
CA LEU A 39 -11.66 -12.21 10.43
C LEU A 39 -11.40 -13.51 11.19
N ALA A 40 -12.44 -14.33 11.40
CA ALA A 40 -12.27 -15.63 12.04
C ALA A 40 -11.39 -16.58 11.21
N VAL A 41 -11.60 -16.62 9.88
CA VAL A 41 -10.73 -17.39 8.97
C VAL A 41 -9.29 -16.89 9.02
N ALA A 42 -9.06 -15.57 9.04
CA ALA A 42 -7.71 -15.01 9.13
C ALA A 42 -7.03 -15.38 10.46
N TYR A 43 -7.76 -15.41 11.55
CA TYR A 43 -7.25 -15.87 12.84
C TYR A 43 -6.89 -17.36 12.82
N GLU A 44 -7.79 -18.23 12.35
CA GLU A 44 -7.53 -19.68 12.28
C GLU A 44 -6.38 -20.00 11.31
N TRP A 45 -6.25 -19.24 10.22
CA TRP A 45 -5.11 -19.34 9.32
C TRP A 45 -3.80 -19.02 10.03
N ALA A 46 -3.78 -17.98 10.85
CA ALA A 46 -2.62 -17.61 11.66
C ALA A 46 -2.27 -18.69 12.70
N VAL A 47 -3.28 -19.26 13.38
CA VAL A 47 -3.09 -20.37 14.35
C VAL A 47 -2.51 -21.61 13.69
N ALA A 48 -2.91 -21.90 12.44
CA ALA A 48 -2.38 -23.03 11.67
C ALA A 48 -0.93 -22.83 11.20
N HIS A 49 -0.40 -21.59 11.25
CA HIS A 49 0.91 -21.23 10.73
C HIS A 49 1.70 -20.39 11.76
N PRO A 50 2.04 -20.95 12.92
CA PRO A 50 2.84 -20.22 13.91
C PRO A 50 4.25 -19.94 13.36
N ALA A 51 4.87 -18.86 13.83
CA ALA A 51 6.28 -18.63 13.59
C ALA A 51 7.13 -19.68 14.36
N ASP A 52 8.40 -19.81 13.98
CA ASP A 52 9.37 -20.63 14.70
C ASP A 52 9.58 -20.10 16.14
N ASP A 53 10.00 -20.95 17.06
CA ASP A 53 10.13 -20.64 18.49
C ASP A 53 11.05 -19.43 18.77
N ASP A 54 12.04 -19.18 17.92
CA ASP A 54 12.95 -18.04 17.98
C ASP A 54 12.39 -16.78 17.28
N GLY A 55 11.23 -16.89 16.64
CA GLY A 55 10.57 -15.80 15.90
C GLY A 55 11.30 -15.35 14.63
N TRP A 56 12.32 -16.08 14.16
CA TRP A 56 13.14 -15.69 13.01
C TRP A 56 12.33 -15.51 11.72
N ASN A 57 11.27 -16.28 11.53
CA ASN A 57 10.38 -16.24 10.38
C ASN A 57 9.06 -15.48 10.64
N ALA A 58 8.98 -14.75 11.74
CA ALA A 58 7.78 -14.00 12.08
C ALA A 58 7.47 -12.91 11.06
N ALA A 59 6.19 -12.74 10.77
CA ALA A 59 5.71 -11.69 9.89
C ALA A 59 5.84 -10.30 10.53
N THR A 60 6.42 -9.36 9.79
CA THR A 60 6.57 -7.97 10.17
C THR A 60 6.21 -7.04 9.02
N PHE A 61 5.90 -5.78 9.33
CA PHE A 61 5.88 -4.71 8.35
C PHE A 61 7.28 -4.12 8.26
N HIS A 62 7.85 -4.08 7.05
CA HIS A 62 9.14 -3.46 6.83
C HIS A 62 8.98 -1.94 6.71
N HIS A 63 9.59 -1.22 7.63
CA HIS A 63 9.64 0.23 7.63
C HIS A 63 11.10 0.73 7.56
N PRO A 64 11.40 1.90 6.95
CA PRO A 64 12.76 2.47 6.90
C PRO A 64 13.41 2.67 8.27
N LEU A 65 12.63 2.81 9.34
CA LEU A 65 13.10 3.01 10.71
C LEU A 65 13.22 1.70 11.53
N GLY A 66 12.81 0.56 10.96
CA GLY A 66 12.83 -0.75 11.60
C GLY A 66 11.60 -1.58 11.26
N ASP A 67 11.68 -2.88 11.47
CA ASP A 67 10.57 -3.77 11.24
C ASP A 67 9.56 -3.69 12.39
N GLU A 68 8.28 -3.58 12.06
CA GLU A 68 7.18 -3.51 13.03
C GLU A 68 6.39 -4.83 13.06
N PRO A 69 5.98 -5.33 14.25
CA PRO A 69 5.15 -6.51 14.34
C PRO A 69 3.76 -6.26 13.71
N ILE A 70 3.11 -7.34 13.24
CA ILE A 70 1.77 -7.23 12.62
C ILE A 70 0.63 -7.11 13.64
N SER A 71 0.90 -7.38 14.92
CA SER A 71 -0.04 -7.31 16.06
C SER A 71 0.69 -6.83 17.31
N GLY A 72 -0.05 -6.45 18.34
CA GLY A 72 0.53 -5.87 19.55
C GLY A 72 1.29 -6.89 20.41
N ASP A 73 2.07 -6.39 21.37
CA ASP A 73 2.93 -7.17 22.23
C ASP A 73 2.19 -8.28 23.00
N GLY A 74 2.86 -9.42 23.14
CA GLY A 74 2.31 -10.60 23.84
C GLY A 74 1.33 -11.43 23.02
N THR A 75 1.12 -11.10 21.76
CA THR A 75 0.31 -11.91 20.84
C THR A 75 1.14 -13.02 20.18
N PRO A 76 0.50 -14.12 19.72
CA PRO A 76 1.20 -15.16 18.95
C PRO A 76 1.83 -14.63 17.67
N LEU A 77 3.07 -15.06 17.40
CA LEU A 77 3.79 -14.74 16.16
C LEU A 77 3.34 -15.68 15.03
N VAL A 78 3.23 -15.13 13.83
CA VAL A 78 2.76 -15.82 12.62
C VAL A 78 3.89 -15.91 11.60
N ALA A 79 4.04 -17.04 10.94
CA ALA A 79 5.03 -17.22 9.89
C ALA A 79 4.79 -16.31 8.69
N GLU A 80 5.84 -15.59 8.23
CA GLU A 80 5.74 -14.62 7.13
C GLU A 80 5.20 -15.24 5.84
N PHE A 81 5.65 -16.46 5.51
CA PHE A 81 5.39 -17.06 4.19
C PHE A 81 3.97 -17.64 4.01
N CYS A 82 3.16 -17.74 5.06
CA CYS A 82 1.76 -18.14 4.92
C CYS A 82 0.86 -16.99 4.46
N ILE A 83 1.25 -15.75 4.72
CA ILE A 83 0.43 -14.56 4.51
C ILE A 83 0.15 -14.27 3.03
N PRO A 84 1.15 -14.36 2.11
CA PRO A 84 0.91 -14.14 0.68
C PRO A 84 -0.15 -15.06 0.08
N GLU A 85 -0.29 -16.29 0.57
CA GLU A 85 -1.27 -17.24 0.08
C GLU A 85 -2.69 -16.84 0.47
N LEU A 86 -2.92 -16.46 1.73
CA LEU A 86 -4.21 -15.91 2.16
C LEU A 86 -4.54 -14.63 1.37
N GLY A 87 -3.56 -13.73 1.19
CA GLY A 87 -3.75 -12.52 0.40
C GLY A 87 -4.16 -12.80 -1.04
N ALA A 88 -3.49 -13.75 -1.68
CA ALA A 88 -3.81 -14.15 -3.05
C ALA A 88 -5.21 -14.75 -3.17
N ALA A 89 -5.61 -15.62 -2.23
CA ALA A 89 -6.94 -16.23 -2.17
C ALA A 89 -8.06 -15.18 -1.96
N LEU A 90 -7.79 -14.12 -1.21
CA LEU A 90 -8.73 -13.04 -0.97
C LEU A 90 -8.71 -11.94 -2.06
N GLY A 91 -7.82 -12.05 -3.04
CA GLY A 91 -7.64 -11.02 -4.07
C GLY A 91 -7.07 -9.71 -3.55
N VAL A 92 -6.27 -9.75 -2.47
CA VAL A 92 -5.67 -8.57 -1.84
C VAL A 92 -4.15 -8.67 -1.79
N SER A 93 -3.48 -7.54 -1.57
CA SER A 93 -2.02 -7.52 -1.43
C SER A 93 -1.57 -8.22 -0.14
N THR A 94 -0.31 -8.69 -0.11
CA THR A 94 0.31 -9.30 1.08
C THR A 94 0.23 -8.35 2.28
N ASP A 95 0.45 -7.04 2.10
CA ASP A 95 0.36 -6.07 3.19
C ASP A 95 -1.09 -5.92 3.73
N ALA A 96 -2.10 -6.01 2.85
CA ALA A 96 -3.50 -6.02 3.28
C ALA A 96 -3.84 -7.29 4.06
N ALA A 97 -3.31 -8.44 3.64
CA ALA A 97 -3.46 -9.69 4.38
C ALA A 97 -2.73 -9.67 5.74
N LYS A 98 -1.52 -9.08 5.83
CA LYS A 98 -0.82 -8.83 7.11
C LYS A 98 -1.69 -8.03 8.07
N LYS A 99 -2.27 -6.93 7.60
CA LYS A 99 -3.19 -6.11 8.40
C LYS A 99 -4.41 -6.90 8.87
N LEU A 100 -5.03 -7.67 7.99
CA LEU A 100 -6.20 -8.48 8.34
C LEU A 100 -5.88 -9.50 9.43
N ILE A 101 -4.77 -10.23 9.29
CA ILE A 101 -4.30 -11.22 10.27
C ILE A 101 -3.93 -10.53 11.59
N GLY A 102 -3.14 -9.46 11.54
CA GLY A 102 -2.72 -8.73 12.73
C GLY A 102 -3.91 -8.19 13.52
N GLN A 103 -4.88 -7.58 12.85
CA GLN A 103 -6.12 -7.11 13.47
C GLN A 103 -6.95 -8.24 14.08
N ALA A 104 -7.02 -9.40 13.43
CA ALA A 104 -7.74 -10.56 13.96
C ALA A 104 -7.06 -11.10 15.23
N ILE A 105 -5.74 -11.25 15.24
CA ILE A 105 -4.95 -11.67 16.41
C ILE A 105 -5.10 -10.67 17.56
N GLU A 106 -4.97 -9.37 17.27
CA GLU A 106 -5.16 -8.30 18.26
C GLU A 106 -6.53 -8.39 18.94
N MET A 107 -7.59 -8.55 18.15
CA MET A 107 -8.95 -8.66 18.68
C MET A 107 -9.15 -9.90 19.54
N VAL A 108 -8.62 -11.04 19.12
CA VAL A 108 -8.79 -12.29 19.87
C VAL A 108 -8.01 -12.27 21.19
N HIS A 109 -6.75 -11.83 21.17
CA HIS A 109 -5.86 -11.94 22.33
C HIS A 109 -5.90 -10.73 23.25
N ARG A 110 -6.09 -9.52 22.69
CA ARG A 110 -5.96 -8.28 23.45
C ARG A 110 -7.27 -7.50 23.58
N LEU A 111 -8.28 -7.76 22.71
CA LEU A 111 -9.59 -7.09 22.70
C LEU A 111 -10.74 -8.12 22.70
N PRO A 112 -10.79 -9.10 23.64
CA PRO A 112 -11.72 -10.23 23.57
C PRO A 112 -13.20 -9.83 23.71
N ARG A 113 -13.52 -8.72 24.38
CA ARG A 113 -14.91 -8.21 24.47
C ARG A 113 -15.36 -7.61 23.15
N VAL A 114 -14.47 -6.86 22.48
CA VAL A 114 -14.70 -6.34 21.12
C VAL A 114 -14.88 -7.50 20.15
N TRP A 115 -14.00 -8.51 20.19
CA TRP A 115 -14.09 -9.71 19.36
C TRP A 115 -15.45 -10.40 19.50
N LYS A 116 -15.86 -10.68 20.72
CA LYS A 116 -17.16 -11.33 20.98
C LYS A 116 -18.34 -10.56 20.40
N ARG A 117 -18.30 -9.22 20.46
CA ARG A 117 -19.38 -8.37 19.91
C ARG A 117 -19.36 -8.32 18.39
N VAL A 118 -18.20 -8.40 17.76
CA VAL A 118 -18.05 -8.53 16.30
C VAL A 118 -18.63 -9.87 15.84
N GLN A 119 -18.24 -10.97 16.47
CA GLN A 119 -18.72 -12.31 16.10
C GLN A 119 -20.23 -12.49 16.31
N SER A 120 -20.82 -11.76 17.26
CA SER A 120 -22.28 -11.74 17.46
C SER A 120 -23.02 -10.74 16.56
N GLY A 121 -22.35 -10.07 15.63
CA GLY A 121 -22.96 -9.09 14.73
C GLY A 121 -23.40 -7.77 15.38
N LEU A 122 -23.05 -7.53 16.64
CA LEU A 122 -23.41 -6.30 17.36
C LEU A 122 -22.53 -5.11 16.99
N VAL A 123 -21.28 -5.36 16.62
CA VAL A 123 -20.30 -4.33 16.26
C VAL A 123 -19.83 -4.57 14.83
N PRO A 124 -19.96 -3.58 13.92
CA PRO A 124 -19.42 -3.67 12.57
C PRO A 124 -17.91 -3.88 12.60
N VAL A 125 -17.39 -4.75 11.73
CA VAL A 125 -15.98 -5.12 11.66
C VAL A 125 -15.07 -3.91 11.48
N TRP A 126 -15.47 -2.93 10.64
CA TRP A 126 -14.66 -1.74 10.42
C TRP A 126 -14.38 -0.92 11.69
N ARG A 127 -15.32 -0.90 12.65
CA ARG A 127 -15.12 -0.22 13.95
C ARG A 127 -14.10 -0.96 14.81
N ALA A 128 -14.23 -2.28 14.88
CA ALA A 128 -13.28 -3.11 15.61
C ALA A 128 -11.87 -3.03 15.04
N LYS A 129 -11.74 -3.02 13.70
CA LYS A 129 -10.46 -2.82 13.02
C LYS A 129 -9.79 -1.48 13.38
N GLN A 130 -10.55 -0.41 13.51
CA GLN A 130 -10.00 0.88 13.93
C GLN A 130 -9.48 0.86 15.39
N VAL A 131 -10.19 0.16 16.30
CA VAL A 131 -9.69 -0.02 17.66
C VAL A 131 -8.40 -0.83 17.65
N ALA A 132 -8.38 -1.97 16.94
CA ALA A 132 -7.19 -2.82 16.84
C ALA A 132 -5.99 -2.05 16.24
N GLU A 133 -6.20 -1.28 15.18
CA GLU A 133 -5.15 -0.46 14.57
C GLU A 133 -4.56 0.55 15.56
N ALA A 134 -5.40 1.22 16.34
CA ALA A 134 -4.96 2.20 17.34
C ALA A 134 -4.18 1.55 18.51
N THR A 135 -4.44 0.28 18.83
CA THR A 135 -3.76 -0.42 19.93
C THR A 135 -2.51 -1.17 19.51
N ILE A 136 -2.43 -1.63 18.24
CA ILE A 136 -1.23 -2.29 17.69
C ILE A 136 -0.07 -1.31 17.62
N HIS A 137 -0.30 -0.10 17.12
CA HIS A 137 0.73 0.91 16.84
C HIS A 137 0.86 1.96 17.96
N CYS A 138 0.49 1.60 19.18
CA CYS A 138 0.65 2.51 20.32
C CYS A 138 2.12 2.52 20.79
N ASP A 139 2.68 3.72 20.94
CA ASP A 139 4.01 3.93 21.50
C ASP A 139 3.90 4.83 22.76
N PRO A 140 4.35 4.36 23.94
CA PRO A 140 4.90 3.03 24.20
C PRO A 140 3.85 1.91 24.09
N ALA A 141 4.32 0.68 23.83
CA ALA A 141 3.46 -0.49 23.67
C ALA A 141 2.58 -0.71 24.91
N LEU A 142 1.31 -1.01 24.69
CA LEU A 142 0.31 -1.19 25.77
C LEU A 142 0.48 -2.53 26.47
N SER A 143 0.57 -2.50 27.81
CA SER A 143 0.63 -3.72 28.62
C SER A 143 -0.68 -4.54 28.54
N PRO A 144 -0.66 -5.83 28.90
CA PRO A 144 -1.89 -6.65 28.97
C PRO A 144 -2.98 -6.07 29.87
N GLU A 145 -2.60 -5.43 30.97
CA GLU A 145 -3.52 -4.78 31.92
C GLU A 145 -4.15 -3.53 31.28
N ALA A 146 -3.36 -2.73 30.56
CA ALA A 146 -3.83 -1.59 29.80
C ALA A 146 -4.86 -2.02 28.76
N MET A 147 -4.56 -3.08 28.02
CA MET A 147 -5.44 -3.61 26.99
C MET A 147 -6.74 -4.16 27.57
N ALA A 148 -6.70 -4.91 28.68
CA ALA A 148 -7.89 -5.41 29.35
C ALA A 148 -8.81 -4.27 29.85
N TRP A 149 -8.20 -3.17 30.32
CA TRP A 149 -8.93 -1.98 30.74
C TRP A 149 -9.54 -1.25 29.53
N ILE A 150 -8.78 -1.01 28.44
CA ILE A 150 -9.25 -0.36 27.23
C ILE A 150 -10.40 -1.15 26.61
N ASP A 151 -10.26 -2.47 26.46
CA ASP A 151 -11.30 -3.35 25.93
C ASP A 151 -12.60 -3.24 26.77
N ALA A 152 -12.47 -3.17 28.10
CA ALA A 152 -13.61 -2.99 28.97
C ALA A 152 -14.33 -1.64 28.79
N GLN A 153 -13.56 -0.56 28.56
CA GLN A 153 -14.10 0.77 28.37
C GLN A 153 -14.75 0.98 27.00
N VAL A 154 -14.13 0.44 25.96
CA VAL A 154 -14.50 0.73 24.55
C VAL A 154 -15.64 -0.19 24.08
N ALA A 155 -15.57 -1.48 24.37
CA ALA A 155 -16.51 -2.48 23.84
C ALA A 155 -18.00 -2.13 24.01
N PRO A 156 -18.48 -1.60 25.16
CA PRO A 156 -19.91 -1.31 25.37
C PRO A 156 -20.48 -0.21 24.47
N PHE A 157 -19.61 0.64 23.92
CA PHE A 157 -20.01 1.84 23.18
C PHE A 157 -19.91 1.67 21.67
N LEU A 158 -19.09 0.72 21.17
CA LEU A 158 -18.78 0.59 19.74
C LEU A 158 -20.02 0.43 18.84
N GLU A 159 -21.10 -0.15 19.31
CA GLU A 159 -22.33 -0.30 18.53
C GLU A 159 -23.14 1.00 18.41
N LYS A 160 -22.94 1.97 19.32
CA LYS A 160 -23.81 3.14 19.53
C LYS A 160 -23.21 4.46 19.05
N ILE A 161 -21.89 4.52 18.87
CA ILE A 161 -21.17 5.76 18.61
C ILE A 161 -20.72 5.87 17.16
N GLY A 162 -20.65 7.11 16.66
CA GLY A 162 -20.07 7.41 15.35
C GLY A 162 -18.54 7.38 15.37
N ARG A 163 -17.93 7.39 14.16
CA ARG A 163 -16.48 7.26 13.98
C ARG A 163 -15.66 8.24 14.82
N ALA A 164 -15.93 9.54 14.69
CA ALA A 164 -15.17 10.56 15.42
C ALA A 164 -15.30 10.48 16.95
N GLN A 165 -16.43 9.97 17.44
CA GLN A 165 -16.60 9.75 18.88
C GLN A 165 -15.85 8.51 19.34
N MET A 166 -15.79 7.46 18.52
CA MET A 166 -15.03 6.25 18.79
C MET A 166 -13.53 6.57 18.88
N GLU A 167 -12.98 7.29 17.90
CA GLU A 167 -11.57 7.71 17.88
C GLU A 167 -11.20 8.46 19.16
N ARG A 168 -12.06 9.40 19.60
CA ARG A 168 -11.84 10.13 20.86
C ARG A 168 -11.88 9.23 22.10
N ILE A 169 -12.81 8.27 22.16
CA ILE A 169 -12.92 7.37 23.33
C ILE A 169 -11.71 6.43 23.39
N VAL A 170 -11.24 5.92 22.25
CA VAL A 170 -10.03 5.08 22.19
C VAL A 170 -8.81 5.88 22.63
N ALA A 171 -8.58 7.05 22.03
CA ALA A 171 -7.47 7.92 22.41
C ALA A 171 -7.52 8.31 23.90
N GLN A 172 -8.71 8.68 24.40
CA GLN A 172 -8.89 8.99 25.83
C GLN A 172 -8.60 7.79 26.73
N ALA A 173 -8.99 6.57 26.33
CA ALA A 173 -8.73 5.36 27.09
C ALA A 173 -7.21 5.06 27.18
N ILE A 174 -6.49 5.23 26.08
CA ILE A 174 -5.04 5.05 26.02
C ILE A 174 -4.35 6.08 26.94
N GLU A 175 -4.68 7.34 26.81
CA GLU A 175 -4.09 8.43 27.62
C GLU A 175 -4.38 8.28 29.11
N LEU A 176 -5.63 7.97 29.49
CA LEU A 176 -6.01 7.79 30.90
C LEU A 176 -5.26 6.64 31.55
N TYR A 177 -5.01 5.56 30.84
CA TYR A 177 -4.23 4.45 31.37
C TYR A 177 -2.75 4.82 31.51
N GLY A 178 -2.16 5.49 30.54
CA GLY A 178 -0.79 5.99 30.58
C GLY A 178 -0.55 6.94 31.74
N LEU A 179 -1.51 7.81 32.04
CA LEU A 179 -1.42 8.77 33.15
C LEU A 179 -1.61 8.13 34.56
N ALA A 180 -2.31 6.99 34.63
CA ALA A 180 -2.62 6.35 35.91
C ALA A 180 -1.42 5.63 36.56
N GLY A 181 -0.34 5.41 35.84
CA GLY A 181 0.80 4.60 36.31
C GLY A 181 2.19 5.24 36.23
N GLN A 182 2.36 6.40 35.63
CA GLN A 182 3.69 6.98 35.40
C GLN A 182 3.70 8.50 35.58
N GLU A 183 4.47 8.97 36.59
CA GLU A 183 5.06 10.30 36.55
C GLU A 183 6.18 10.31 35.46
N HIS A 184 5.79 10.19 34.20
CA HIS A 184 6.74 10.47 33.12
C HIS A 184 6.35 11.81 32.52
N PRO A 185 7.25 12.80 32.56
CA PRO A 185 7.10 13.96 31.69
C PRO A 185 6.99 13.39 30.25
N ARG A 186 5.99 13.86 29.48
CA ARG A 186 5.99 13.65 28.04
C ARG A 186 7.41 13.99 27.56
N ASP A 187 8.02 13.05 26.89
CA ASP A 187 9.29 13.32 26.23
C ASP A 187 8.99 14.43 25.22
N GLU A 188 9.52 15.65 25.48
CA GLU A 188 9.30 16.81 24.61
C GLU A 188 9.79 16.53 23.18
N ASP A 189 10.67 15.53 23.02
CA ASP A 189 11.22 15.10 21.74
C ASP A 189 10.33 14.11 20.98
N ASN A 190 9.34 13.49 21.63
CA ASN A 190 8.41 12.54 21.00
C ASN A 190 6.95 12.83 21.39
N ASP A 191 6.46 14.00 20.99
CA ASP A 191 5.10 14.49 21.30
C ASP A 191 4.05 14.18 20.20
N GLY A 192 4.42 13.33 19.25
CA GLY A 192 3.55 12.91 18.12
C GLY A 192 3.56 13.88 16.95
N ARG A 193 4.40 14.94 16.96
CA ARG A 193 4.54 15.84 15.81
C ARG A 193 5.26 15.15 14.65
N PHE A 194 4.75 15.34 13.44
CA PHE A 194 5.35 14.75 12.24
C PHE A 194 5.10 15.62 11.00
N VAL A 195 5.90 15.41 9.97
CA VAL A 195 5.65 15.92 8.61
C VAL A 195 5.91 14.79 7.62
N HIS A 196 4.87 14.32 6.98
CA HIS A 196 4.96 13.32 5.92
C HIS A 196 4.70 13.96 4.55
N ILE A 197 5.56 13.67 3.58
CA ILE A 197 5.41 14.11 2.20
C ILE A 197 5.38 12.87 1.32
N HIS A 198 4.23 12.63 0.69
CA HIS A 198 4.03 11.43 -0.13
C HIS A 198 3.23 11.74 -1.41
N THR A 199 3.25 10.80 -2.33
CA THR A 199 2.44 10.88 -3.54
C THR A 199 0.95 10.74 -3.19
N PRO A 200 0.06 11.60 -3.71
CA PRO A 200 -1.38 11.54 -3.39
C PRO A 200 -2.00 10.23 -3.88
N ILE A 201 -3.09 9.82 -3.24
CA ILE A 201 -3.82 8.58 -3.56
C ILE A 201 -4.50 8.66 -4.94
N GLY A 202 -4.67 9.84 -5.53
CA GLY A 202 -5.30 10.04 -6.84
C GLY A 202 -4.53 9.42 -8.01
N PRO A 203 -5.17 9.21 -9.18
CA PRO A 203 -4.55 8.56 -10.35
C PRO A 203 -3.53 9.44 -11.08
N PHE A 204 -3.52 10.77 -10.87
CA PHE A 204 -2.63 11.69 -11.56
C PHE A 204 -1.44 12.11 -10.68
N ALA A 205 -0.24 12.14 -11.31
CA ALA A 205 0.93 12.81 -10.78
C ALA A 205 0.82 14.31 -11.10
N GLY A 206 1.28 15.17 -10.22
CA GLY A 206 1.29 16.62 -10.48
C GLY A 206 1.27 17.42 -9.20
N SER A 207 1.01 16.74 -8.08
CA SER A 207 1.09 17.29 -6.74
C SER A 207 1.75 16.29 -5.80
N MET A 208 2.19 16.78 -4.64
CA MET A 208 2.58 15.94 -3.49
C MET A 208 1.54 16.18 -2.40
N HIS A 209 1.25 15.18 -1.63
CA HIS A 209 0.43 15.30 -0.43
C HIS A 209 1.34 15.58 0.76
N ILE A 210 0.99 16.56 1.56
CA ILE A 210 1.70 16.90 2.80
C ILE A 210 0.70 16.72 3.92
N GLU A 211 1.03 15.86 4.85
CA GLU A 211 0.32 15.62 6.09
C GLU A 211 1.27 15.95 7.23
N ALA A 212 0.82 16.79 8.15
CA ALA A 212 1.67 17.24 9.23
C ALA A 212 0.85 17.47 10.50
N GLU A 213 1.43 17.09 11.62
CA GLU A 213 1.02 17.51 12.94
C GLU A 213 2.15 18.36 13.54
N VAL A 214 1.85 19.62 13.83
CA VAL A 214 2.81 20.60 14.33
C VAL A 214 2.28 21.25 15.61
N SER A 215 3.13 21.93 16.35
CA SER A 215 2.66 22.68 17.53
C SER A 215 1.55 23.69 17.15
N ASN A 216 0.67 23.99 18.09
CA ASN A 216 -0.42 24.95 17.84
C ASN A 216 0.12 26.33 17.40
N ALA A 217 1.26 26.76 17.98
CA ALA A 217 1.93 28.02 17.61
C ALA A 217 2.43 27.98 16.17
N ASP A 218 3.20 26.93 15.80
CA ASP A 218 3.76 26.77 14.45
C ASP A 218 2.65 26.62 13.40
N GLY A 219 1.56 25.93 13.75
CA GLY A 219 0.38 25.80 12.87
C GLY A 219 -0.29 27.14 12.57
N HIS A 220 -0.40 28.02 13.59
CA HIS A 220 -0.93 29.38 13.41
C HIS A 220 0.00 30.24 12.56
N ASP A 221 1.29 30.21 12.82
CA ASP A 221 2.28 30.98 12.07
C ASP A 221 2.32 30.52 10.59
N LEU A 222 2.30 29.22 10.35
CA LEU A 222 2.21 28.66 9.00
C LEU A 222 0.91 29.12 8.28
N ALA A 223 -0.23 29.04 8.95
CA ALA A 223 -1.51 29.47 8.38
C ALA A 223 -1.51 30.95 8.02
N GLN A 224 -0.91 31.81 8.85
CA GLN A 224 -0.77 33.24 8.61
C GLN A 224 0.18 33.51 7.43
N ALA A 225 1.34 32.84 7.38
CA ALA A 225 2.29 32.99 6.30
C ALA A 225 1.71 32.56 4.93
N LEU A 226 0.99 31.43 4.89
CA LEU A 226 0.29 30.96 3.69
C LEU A 226 -0.80 31.95 3.23
N SER A 227 -1.51 32.55 4.16
CA SER A 227 -2.57 33.51 3.84
C SER A 227 -1.98 34.82 3.28
N ALA A 228 -0.89 35.32 3.88
CA ALA A 228 -0.19 36.50 3.40
C ALA A 228 0.44 36.25 2.01
N GLY A 229 1.09 35.10 1.79
CA GLY A 229 1.64 34.72 0.49
C GLY A 229 0.58 34.58 -0.60
N ALA A 230 -0.58 34.01 -0.27
CA ALA A 230 -1.70 33.90 -1.20
C ALA A 230 -2.29 35.28 -1.58
N ALA A 231 -2.32 36.22 -0.64
CA ALA A 231 -2.73 37.61 -0.89
C ALA A 231 -1.72 38.35 -1.80
N ALA A 232 -0.43 38.19 -1.55
CA ALA A 232 0.64 38.76 -2.38
C ALA A 232 0.59 38.23 -3.83
N LEU A 233 0.37 36.92 -4.02
CA LEU A 233 0.19 36.34 -5.34
C LEU A 233 -1.03 36.91 -6.07
N ARG A 234 -2.14 37.16 -5.35
CA ARG A 234 -3.31 37.80 -5.94
C ARG A 234 -3.01 39.26 -6.36
N ALA A 235 -2.33 39.99 -5.51
CA ALA A 235 -1.92 41.36 -5.82
C ALA A 235 -0.96 41.43 -7.02
N GLY A 236 -0.13 40.41 -7.18
CA GLY A 236 0.74 40.21 -8.36
C GLY A 236 0.03 39.72 -9.64
N GLY A 237 -1.31 39.63 -9.63
CA GLY A 237 -2.12 39.33 -10.82
C GLY A 237 -2.47 37.83 -10.98
N SER A 238 -2.22 36.98 -10.00
CA SER A 238 -2.63 35.58 -10.07
C SER A 238 -4.15 35.40 -10.08
N THR A 239 -4.68 34.71 -11.08
CA THR A 239 -6.11 34.37 -11.22
C THR A 239 -6.46 33.01 -10.60
N ALA A 240 -5.50 32.30 -10.02
CA ALA A 240 -5.72 31.02 -9.38
C ALA A 240 -6.66 31.12 -8.17
N SER A 241 -7.30 30.00 -7.79
CA SER A 241 -8.15 29.92 -6.58
C SER A 241 -7.32 30.22 -5.32
N LEU A 242 -7.99 30.52 -4.21
CA LEU A 242 -7.32 30.75 -2.93
C LEU A 242 -6.46 29.56 -2.51
N ASP A 243 -7.00 28.35 -2.63
CA ASP A 243 -6.32 27.12 -2.22
C ASP A 243 -5.08 26.86 -3.07
N VAL A 244 -5.17 27.07 -4.39
CA VAL A 244 -4.01 26.97 -5.28
C VAL A 244 -2.96 28.03 -4.92
N ARG A 245 -3.35 29.27 -4.62
CA ARG A 245 -2.39 30.29 -4.18
C ARG A 245 -1.74 29.97 -2.84
N ARG A 246 -2.48 29.39 -1.88
CA ARG A 246 -1.88 28.90 -0.61
C ARG A 246 -0.88 27.80 -0.85
N SER A 247 -1.17 26.84 -1.74
CA SER A 247 -0.23 25.80 -2.14
C SER A 247 1.03 26.40 -2.82
N MET A 248 0.85 27.40 -3.68
CA MET A 248 1.99 28.12 -4.30
C MET A 248 2.83 28.87 -3.24
N ALA A 249 2.17 29.51 -2.25
CA ALA A 249 2.83 30.20 -1.15
C ALA A 249 3.66 29.24 -0.29
N LEU A 250 3.17 28.02 -0.03
CA LEU A 250 3.94 26.98 0.66
C LEU A 250 5.23 26.63 -0.10
N GLY A 251 5.14 26.45 -1.41
CA GLY A 251 6.30 26.24 -2.26
C GLY A 251 7.29 27.40 -2.24
N GLU A 252 6.82 28.64 -2.13
CA GLU A 252 7.66 29.83 -2.00
C GLU A 252 8.39 29.87 -0.67
N LEU A 253 7.70 29.60 0.45
CA LEU A 253 8.32 29.49 1.77
C LEU A 253 9.45 28.44 1.78
N ALA A 254 9.21 27.28 1.18
CA ALA A 254 10.23 26.24 1.08
C ALA A 254 11.44 26.70 0.25
N ARG A 255 11.24 27.45 -0.83
CA ARG A 255 12.34 28.02 -1.64
C ARG A 255 13.11 29.10 -0.90
N GLN A 256 12.44 29.95 -0.14
CA GLN A 256 13.06 30.97 0.68
C GLN A 256 13.95 30.32 1.75
N GLN A 257 13.47 29.30 2.45
CA GLN A 257 14.23 28.57 3.46
C GLN A 257 15.49 27.91 2.88
N THR A 258 15.43 27.33 1.70
CA THR A 258 16.61 26.74 1.03
C THR A 258 17.62 27.78 0.55
N SER A 259 17.21 29.05 0.48
CA SER A 259 18.13 30.17 0.14
C SER A 259 18.77 30.82 1.37
N LEU A 260 18.25 30.58 2.56
CA LEU A 260 18.86 30.97 3.82
C LEU A 260 19.94 29.93 4.15
N ASP A 261 21.19 30.36 4.15
CA ASP A 261 22.31 29.51 4.56
C ASP A 261 22.24 29.35 6.08
N LEU A 262 21.70 28.22 6.55
CA LEU A 262 21.67 27.87 7.98
C LEU A 262 23.01 27.30 8.48
N ALA A 263 23.97 27.09 7.59
CA ALA A 263 25.35 26.74 7.95
C ALA A 263 26.08 28.00 8.41
N GLY A 264 26.16 28.16 9.70
CA GLY A 264 26.82 29.15 10.50
C GLY A 264 27.73 30.18 9.85
N ALA A 265 27.72 31.37 10.40
CA ALA A 265 28.44 32.56 10.04
C ALA A 265 30.00 32.48 10.04
N ASP A 266 30.58 31.29 9.86
CA ASP A 266 32.03 31.05 9.96
C ASP A 266 32.68 30.52 8.66
N ALA A 267 32.01 30.55 7.53
CA ALA A 267 32.61 30.13 6.25
C ALA A 267 32.90 31.37 5.36
N GLU A 268 34.10 31.88 5.44
CA GLU A 268 34.72 32.86 4.51
C GLU A 268 35.02 32.20 3.11
N ASP A 269 34.16 31.38 2.59
CA ASP A 269 34.36 30.76 1.28
C ASP A 269 33.23 31.14 0.31
N GLU A 270 33.50 32.15 -0.54
CA GLU A 270 32.62 32.72 -1.56
C GLU A 270 32.26 31.75 -2.68
N THR A 271 32.59 30.45 -2.57
CA THR A 271 32.39 29.46 -3.63
C THR A 271 31.31 28.40 -3.34
N VAL A 272 30.43 28.61 -2.36
CA VAL A 272 29.28 27.69 -2.20
C VAL A 272 28.28 27.91 -3.33
N GLN A 273 28.56 27.31 -4.47
CA GLN A 273 27.59 27.18 -5.56
C GLN A 273 26.34 26.53 -4.97
N ARG A 274 25.23 27.28 -5.01
CA ARG A 274 23.89 26.77 -4.67
C ARG A 274 23.70 25.44 -5.40
N LYS A 275 23.69 24.31 -4.67
CA LYS A 275 23.40 23.01 -5.28
C LYS A 275 22.01 23.10 -5.90
N ALA A 276 21.98 23.09 -7.22
CA ALA A 276 20.73 23.05 -7.96
C ALA A 276 19.90 21.84 -7.46
N ARG A 277 18.63 22.07 -7.21
CA ARG A 277 17.68 21.02 -6.84
C ARG A 277 17.70 19.92 -7.90
N ARG A 278 18.09 18.71 -7.54
CA ARG A 278 18.05 17.55 -8.43
C ARG A 278 16.89 16.65 -8.06
N VAL A 279 15.96 16.46 -8.98
CA VAL A 279 14.86 15.50 -8.86
C VAL A 279 14.86 14.67 -10.14
N ASP A 280 15.09 13.37 -10.00
CA ASP A 280 15.03 12.43 -11.12
C ASP A 280 13.62 11.85 -11.22
N LEU A 281 12.89 12.21 -12.28
CA LEU A 281 11.56 11.69 -12.58
C LEU A 281 11.64 10.73 -13.79
N HIS A 282 11.14 9.52 -13.60
CA HIS A 282 11.03 8.54 -14.68
C HIS A 282 9.63 8.59 -15.29
N LEU A 283 9.53 9.21 -16.46
CA LEU A 283 8.28 9.46 -17.16
C LEU A 283 8.22 8.61 -18.44
N HIS A 284 7.11 7.92 -18.64
CA HIS A 284 6.90 7.05 -19.79
C HIS A 284 5.73 7.56 -20.63
N PHE A 285 5.97 7.78 -21.90
CA PHE A 285 4.97 8.16 -22.89
C PHE A 285 4.96 7.16 -24.03
N THR A 286 3.78 6.77 -24.47
CA THR A 286 3.63 5.88 -25.63
C THR A 286 3.65 6.70 -26.92
N ALA A 287 4.33 6.19 -27.94
CA ALA A 287 4.19 6.71 -29.28
C ALA A 287 2.85 6.23 -29.86
N GLU A 288 2.10 7.16 -30.45
CA GLU A 288 0.80 6.88 -31.08
C GLU A 288 0.86 7.28 -32.56
N VAL A 289 0.33 6.40 -33.42
CA VAL A 289 0.13 6.74 -34.82
C VAL A 289 -1.16 7.56 -34.94
N GLN A 290 -1.00 8.80 -35.37
CA GLN A 290 -2.14 9.70 -35.59
C GLN A 290 -2.96 9.26 -36.82
N PRO A 291 -4.22 9.70 -36.97
CA PRO A 291 -5.04 9.36 -38.13
C PRO A 291 -4.46 9.78 -39.47
N ASP A 292 -3.57 10.76 -39.48
CA ASP A 292 -2.83 11.22 -40.68
C ASP A 292 -1.57 10.41 -40.99
N GLY A 293 -1.31 9.33 -40.23
CA GLY A 293 -0.13 8.47 -40.39
C GLY A 293 1.14 9.01 -39.75
N THR A 294 1.11 10.18 -39.10
CA THR A 294 2.27 10.71 -38.35
C THR A 294 2.38 10.03 -36.99
N THR A 295 3.59 9.92 -36.48
CA THR A 295 3.83 9.41 -35.14
C THR A 295 3.86 10.58 -34.15
N GLY A 296 2.91 10.59 -33.20
CA GLY A 296 2.86 11.54 -32.12
C GLY A 296 3.19 10.88 -30.75
N ILE A 297 3.36 11.71 -29.75
CA ILE A 297 3.49 11.25 -28.36
C ILE A 297 2.12 11.37 -27.71
N SER A 298 1.66 10.30 -27.02
CA SER A 298 0.41 10.34 -26.26
C SER A 298 0.37 11.55 -25.33
N PRO A 299 -0.75 12.27 -25.23
CA PRO A 299 -0.88 13.38 -24.29
C PRO A 299 -0.85 12.93 -22.83
N ILE A 300 -1.01 11.63 -22.59
CA ILE A 300 -0.99 11.00 -21.28
C ILE A 300 0.15 10.00 -21.21
N GLY A 301 0.99 10.14 -20.21
CA GLY A 301 2.01 9.18 -19.83
C GLY A 301 1.83 8.71 -18.41
N PHE A 302 2.80 8.03 -17.86
CA PHE A 302 2.82 7.69 -16.44
C PHE A 302 4.17 7.97 -15.80
N LEU A 303 4.11 8.32 -14.52
CA LEU A 303 5.27 8.45 -13.65
C LEU A 303 5.52 7.07 -13.01
N GLU A 304 6.74 6.55 -13.14
CA GLU A 304 7.09 5.22 -12.65
C GLU A 304 6.92 5.09 -11.13
N ASN A 305 7.31 6.11 -10.38
CA ASN A 305 7.06 6.15 -8.94
C ASN A 305 5.56 6.31 -8.66
N GLY A 306 4.95 5.27 -8.06
CA GLY A 306 3.54 5.23 -7.70
C GLY A 306 2.58 4.98 -8.85
N GLN A 307 3.05 4.65 -10.05
CA GLN A 307 2.23 4.33 -11.24
C GLN A 307 1.17 5.39 -11.55
N LYS A 308 1.52 6.68 -11.39
CA LYS A 308 0.60 7.80 -11.55
C LYS A 308 0.55 8.28 -12.99
N LEU A 309 -0.64 8.62 -13.47
CA LEU A 309 -0.79 9.27 -14.76
C LEU A 309 -0.20 10.69 -14.73
N VAL A 310 0.38 11.11 -15.84
CA VAL A 310 0.94 12.45 -16.01
C VAL A 310 0.54 13.00 -17.37
N LEU A 311 0.16 14.27 -17.41
CA LEU A 311 -0.13 14.95 -18.67
C LEU A 311 1.15 15.50 -19.28
N LEU A 312 1.31 15.38 -20.59
CA LEU A 312 2.44 15.94 -21.32
C LEU A 312 2.54 17.48 -21.13
N SER A 313 1.40 18.16 -20.96
CA SER A 313 1.35 19.58 -20.63
C SER A 313 1.95 19.90 -19.26
N GLN A 314 1.72 19.05 -18.27
CA GLN A 314 2.33 19.20 -16.93
C GLN A 314 3.85 19.03 -17.01
N VAL A 315 4.32 18.01 -17.73
CA VAL A 315 5.76 17.80 -17.93
C VAL A 315 6.40 19.00 -18.61
N ARG A 316 5.76 19.53 -19.66
CA ARG A 316 6.23 20.76 -20.33
C ARG A 316 6.29 21.97 -19.38
N SER A 317 5.35 22.08 -18.44
CA SER A 317 5.38 23.13 -17.43
C SER A 317 6.54 22.96 -16.45
N TRP A 318 6.81 21.74 -16.01
CA TRP A 318 7.94 21.46 -15.11
C TRP A 318 9.29 21.73 -15.76
N VAL A 319 9.44 21.35 -17.03
CA VAL A 319 10.68 21.55 -17.82
C VAL A 319 10.95 23.04 -18.11
N ARG A 320 9.91 23.87 -18.21
CA ARG A 320 10.05 25.31 -18.40
C ARG A 320 10.51 26.06 -17.16
N GLY A 321 10.48 25.41 -15.98
CA GLY A 321 11.01 25.98 -14.75
C GLY A 321 12.50 26.24 -14.85
N THR A 322 12.97 27.37 -14.28
CA THR A 322 14.40 27.70 -14.21
C THR A 322 15.15 26.61 -13.43
N HIS A 323 16.34 26.25 -13.89
CA HIS A 323 17.23 25.23 -13.27
C HIS A 323 16.73 23.77 -13.40
N THR A 324 16.06 23.41 -14.51
CA THR A 324 15.65 22.03 -14.78
C THR A 324 16.56 21.42 -15.85
N GLU A 325 17.28 20.35 -15.52
CA GLU A 325 18.00 19.51 -16.47
C GLU A 325 17.07 18.40 -16.97
N VAL A 326 16.96 18.24 -18.29
CA VAL A 326 16.14 17.20 -18.92
C VAL A 326 17.03 16.19 -19.60
N ARG A 327 16.95 14.94 -19.18
CA ARG A 327 17.62 13.82 -19.84
C ARG A 327 16.58 12.93 -20.51
N ILE A 328 16.64 12.83 -21.83
CA ILE A 328 15.79 11.94 -22.62
C ILE A 328 16.54 10.63 -22.84
N LEU A 329 15.94 9.53 -22.40
CA LEU A 329 16.44 8.18 -22.66
C LEU A 329 15.86 7.66 -23.97
N PRO A 330 16.59 6.79 -24.70
CA PRO A 330 16.10 6.23 -25.96
C PRO A 330 14.88 5.35 -25.72
N VAL A 331 14.06 5.24 -26.75
CA VAL A 331 12.90 4.34 -26.79
C VAL A 331 13.35 2.90 -26.58
N ILE A 332 12.64 2.18 -25.72
CA ILE A 332 12.84 0.75 -25.47
C ILE A 332 11.72 -0.01 -26.15
N ASP A 333 12.08 -0.93 -27.06
CA ASP A 333 11.13 -1.87 -27.65
C ASP A 333 10.89 -3.00 -26.65
N LEU A 334 9.65 -3.10 -26.17
CA LEU A 334 9.26 -4.14 -25.21
C LEU A 334 9.08 -5.53 -25.86
N ASN A 335 9.06 -5.59 -27.20
CA ASN A 335 8.94 -6.86 -27.94
C ASN A 335 10.33 -7.42 -28.33
N GLU A 336 11.39 -6.64 -28.15
CA GLU A 336 12.75 -7.08 -28.46
C GLU A 336 13.16 -8.22 -27.51
N GLN A 337 13.69 -9.30 -28.09
CA GLN A 337 14.27 -10.40 -27.32
C GLN A 337 15.74 -10.09 -27.05
N ILE A 338 16.07 -9.78 -25.80
CA ILE A 338 17.43 -9.54 -25.33
C ILE A 338 17.86 -10.73 -24.50
N THR A 339 19.04 -11.29 -24.83
CA THR A 339 19.63 -12.41 -24.09
C THR A 339 21.08 -12.10 -23.78
N THR A 340 21.56 -12.53 -22.62
CA THR A 340 22.96 -12.48 -22.23
C THR A 340 23.38 -13.78 -21.55
N ASN A 341 24.64 -14.18 -21.73
CA ASN A 341 25.23 -15.35 -21.08
C ASN A 341 25.71 -15.07 -19.64
N ARG A 342 25.51 -13.85 -19.15
CA ARG A 342 25.86 -13.49 -17.76
C ARG A 342 24.67 -13.69 -16.86
N TYR A 343 24.94 -14.01 -15.59
CA TYR A 343 23.90 -14.08 -14.56
C TYR A 343 23.20 -12.72 -14.36
N GLU A 344 23.97 -11.63 -14.32
CA GLU A 344 23.43 -10.29 -14.15
C GLU A 344 22.89 -9.74 -15.48
N PRO A 345 21.65 -9.19 -15.49
CA PRO A 345 21.08 -8.57 -16.67
C PRO A 345 21.82 -7.26 -17.03
N THR A 346 21.98 -7.01 -18.33
CA THR A 346 22.48 -5.71 -18.81
C THR A 346 21.50 -4.58 -18.43
N ASP A 347 21.99 -3.33 -18.35
CA ASP A 347 21.13 -2.16 -18.08
C ASP A 347 19.95 -2.03 -19.05
N ARG A 348 20.14 -2.41 -20.32
CA ARG A 348 19.08 -2.39 -21.32
C ARG A 348 18.01 -3.43 -21.01
N LEU A 349 18.41 -4.66 -20.72
CA LEU A 349 17.51 -5.75 -20.36
C LEU A 349 16.80 -5.43 -19.03
N ARG A 350 17.52 -4.93 -18.02
CA ARG A 350 16.94 -4.49 -16.75
C ARG A 350 15.84 -3.46 -16.96
N ARG A 351 16.08 -2.43 -17.76
CA ARG A 351 15.07 -1.39 -18.05
C ARG A 351 13.86 -1.97 -18.79
N GLN A 352 14.09 -2.86 -19.76
CA GLN A 352 13.01 -3.50 -20.51
C GLN A 352 12.09 -4.30 -19.60
N VAL A 353 12.65 -5.13 -18.70
CA VAL A 353 11.87 -5.92 -17.74
C VAL A 353 11.09 -5.01 -16.79
N ILE A 354 11.73 -3.97 -16.22
CA ILE A 354 11.06 -3.00 -15.35
C ILE A 354 9.86 -2.33 -16.05
N LEU A 355 10.02 -1.94 -17.31
CA LEU A 355 8.96 -1.30 -18.09
C LEU A 355 7.84 -2.26 -18.49
N ARG A 356 8.17 -3.52 -18.77
CA ARG A 356 7.22 -4.57 -19.10
C ARG A 356 6.35 -4.92 -17.88
N ASP A 357 6.98 -5.17 -16.74
CA ASP A 357 6.29 -5.70 -15.54
C ASP A 357 5.63 -4.60 -14.71
N ARG A 358 6.22 -3.38 -14.68
CA ARG A 358 5.77 -2.19 -13.91
C ARG A 358 5.77 -2.36 -12.41
N THR A 359 5.28 -3.50 -11.92
CA THR A 359 5.22 -3.87 -10.50
C THR A 359 5.78 -5.27 -10.31
N CYS A 360 5.97 -5.68 -9.07
CA CYS A 360 6.20 -7.08 -8.72
C CYS A 360 5.13 -7.96 -9.38
N VAL A 361 5.55 -9.07 -10.00
CA VAL A 361 4.66 -9.96 -10.75
C VAL A 361 4.00 -11.04 -9.89
N PHE A 362 4.15 -10.98 -8.57
CA PHE A 362 3.38 -11.81 -7.66
C PHE A 362 1.90 -11.35 -7.65
N PRO A 363 0.92 -12.28 -7.52
CA PRO A 363 -0.50 -11.94 -7.48
C PRO A 363 -0.80 -10.78 -6.53
N TRP A 364 -1.55 -9.79 -7.04
CA TRP A 364 -2.03 -8.61 -6.30
C TRP A 364 -0.95 -7.69 -5.70
N CYS A 365 0.35 -7.96 -5.94
CA CYS A 365 1.42 -7.10 -5.45
C CYS A 365 1.51 -5.81 -6.28
N THR A 366 1.63 -4.67 -5.59
CA THR A 366 1.71 -3.33 -6.21
C THR A 366 3.07 -2.68 -6.08
N ARG A 367 4.08 -3.38 -5.50
CA ARG A 367 5.42 -2.82 -5.31
C ARG A 367 6.07 -2.52 -6.67
N PRO A 368 6.59 -1.29 -6.88
CA PRO A 368 7.16 -0.89 -8.18
C PRO A 368 8.31 -1.82 -8.60
N ALA A 369 8.35 -2.21 -9.89
CA ALA A 369 9.35 -3.11 -10.44
C ALA A 369 10.79 -2.58 -10.31
N ARG A 370 10.97 -1.24 -10.27
CA ARG A 370 12.29 -0.63 -10.05
C ARG A 370 12.88 -0.94 -8.67
N SER A 371 12.07 -1.17 -7.66
CA SER A 371 12.48 -1.57 -6.31
C SER A 371 12.45 -3.10 -6.11
N CYS A 372 12.35 -3.85 -7.19
CA CYS A 372 12.34 -5.30 -7.20
C CYS A 372 13.69 -5.88 -7.65
N ASP A 373 13.96 -7.09 -7.21
CA ASP A 373 14.98 -7.95 -7.81
C ASP A 373 14.48 -8.42 -9.17
N LEU A 374 15.38 -8.64 -10.14
CA LEU A 374 15.04 -9.33 -11.37
C LEU A 374 15.46 -10.79 -11.22
N ASP A 375 14.47 -11.63 -11.05
CA ASP A 375 14.64 -13.04 -10.78
C ASP A 375 14.43 -13.89 -12.04
N HIS A 376 15.17 -14.99 -12.16
CA HIS A 376 15.00 -15.93 -13.25
C HIS A 376 13.78 -16.81 -13.01
N VAL A 377 12.87 -16.88 -13.96
CA VAL A 377 11.71 -17.80 -13.92
C VAL A 377 12.18 -19.23 -13.90
N GLU A 378 12.94 -19.64 -14.91
CA GLU A 378 13.75 -20.86 -14.92
C GLU A 378 15.13 -20.52 -14.35
N PRO A 379 15.59 -21.20 -13.30
CA PRO A 379 16.84 -20.87 -12.62
C PRO A 379 18.06 -20.88 -13.53
N PHE A 380 18.94 -19.90 -13.33
CA PHE A 380 20.23 -19.85 -14.01
C PHE A 380 21.16 -20.94 -13.50
N ASP A 381 21.74 -21.74 -14.42
CA ASP A 381 22.69 -22.80 -14.09
C ASP A 381 24.13 -22.26 -14.11
N HIS A 382 24.70 -22.02 -12.93
CA HIS A 382 26.07 -21.51 -12.78
C HIS A 382 27.13 -22.52 -13.26
N GLU A 383 26.87 -23.82 -13.14
CA GLU A 383 27.81 -24.88 -13.60
C GLU A 383 27.82 -24.93 -15.12
N ALA A 384 26.65 -24.94 -15.75
CA ALA A 384 26.54 -24.88 -17.22
C ALA A 384 27.25 -23.64 -17.78
N ALA A 385 27.11 -22.49 -17.11
CA ALA A 385 27.80 -21.25 -17.53
C ALA A 385 29.33 -21.38 -17.41
N GLY A 386 29.84 -22.00 -16.33
CA GLY A 386 31.27 -22.23 -16.13
C GLY A 386 31.87 -23.21 -17.12
N GLU A 387 31.11 -24.21 -17.57
CA GLU A 387 31.49 -25.22 -18.52
C GLU A 387 31.24 -24.88 -19.98
N GLY A 388 30.62 -23.73 -20.25
CA GLY A 388 30.23 -23.31 -21.62
C GLY A 388 29.12 -24.14 -22.25
N ARG A 389 28.35 -24.87 -21.43
CA ARG A 389 27.16 -25.62 -21.87
C ARG A 389 25.98 -24.69 -22.13
N PRO A 390 24.98 -25.07 -22.96
CA PRO A 390 23.75 -24.33 -23.13
C PRO A 390 23.08 -24.08 -21.79
N GLN A 391 22.65 -22.81 -21.58
CA GLN A 391 22.02 -22.34 -20.35
C GLN A 391 20.53 -22.72 -20.36
N PRO A 392 20.03 -23.55 -19.41
CA PRO A 392 18.60 -23.89 -19.31
C PRO A 392 17.74 -22.67 -18.95
N GLY A 393 18.23 -21.85 -18.03
CA GLY A 393 17.57 -20.62 -17.59
C GLY A 393 18.37 -19.37 -17.96
N PRO A 394 18.40 -18.95 -19.24
CA PRO A 394 19.19 -17.83 -19.67
C PRO A 394 18.72 -16.50 -19.07
N THR A 395 19.63 -15.55 -18.90
CA THR A 395 19.27 -14.17 -18.56
C THR A 395 18.73 -13.49 -19.79
N ALA A 396 17.41 -13.55 -19.96
CA ALA A 396 16.70 -13.14 -21.16
C ALA A 396 15.38 -12.44 -20.84
N THR A 397 14.86 -11.67 -21.82
CA THR A 397 13.61 -10.91 -21.68
C THR A 397 12.45 -11.78 -21.21
N ASP A 398 12.31 -12.99 -21.71
CA ASP A 398 11.22 -13.93 -21.41
C ASP A 398 11.44 -14.77 -20.16
N ASN A 399 12.68 -14.82 -19.66
CA ASN A 399 13.03 -15.61 -18.45
C ASN A 399 13.27 -14.74 -17.20
N LEU A 400 13.15 -13.44 -17.26
CA LEU A 400 13.27 -12.56 -16.09
C LEU A 400 11.91 -12.04 -15.64
N ALA A 401 11.74 -11.94 -14.31
CA ALA A 401 10.54 -11.46 -13.64
C ALA A 401 10.90 -10.47 -12.52
N ALA A 402 10.19 -9.35 -12.41
CA ALA A 402 10.38 -8.41 -11.31
C ALA A 402 9.69 -8.93 -10.04
N LEU A 403 10.46 -9.30 -9.02
CA LEU A 403 9.97 -9.77 -7.73
C LEU A 403 10.46 -8.88 -6.60
N CYS A 404 9.56 -8.37 -5.77
CA CYS A 404 9.98 -7.69 -4.55
C CYS A 404 10.66 -8.68 -3.60
N ARG A 405 11.48 -8.17 -2.68
CA ARG A 405 12.32 -9.01 -1.83
C ARG A 405 11.56 -10.12 -1.09
N SER A 406 10.36 -9.81 -0.56
CA SER A 406 9.53 -10.80 0.13
C SER A 406 9.05 -11.90 -0.83
N HIS A 407 8.56 -11.56 -2.03
CA HIS A 407 8.06 -12.53 -3.00
C HIS A 407 9.17 -13.29 -3.74
N HIS A 408 10.36 -12.70 -3.86
CA HIS A 408 11.56 -13.40 -4.32
C HIS A 408 11.95 -14.49 -3.29
N ARG A 409 12.02 -14.15 -2.00
CA ARG A 409 12.26 -15.12 -0.91
C ARG A 409 11.18 -16.21 -0.86
N LEU A 410 9.90 -15.81 -1.02
CA LEU A 410 8.79 -16.77 -1.07
C LEU A 410 9.00 -17.80 -2.18
N LYS A 411 9.28 -17.36 -3.41
CA LYS A 411 9.59 -18.29 -4.54
C LYS A 411 10.78 -19.19 -4.25
N THR A 412 11.85 -18.63 -3.66
CA THR A 412 13.10 -19.36 -3.45
C THR A 412 13.02 -20.39 -2.32
N HIS A 413 12.33 -20.07 -1.23
CA HIS A 413 12.37 -20.85 0.02
C HIS A 413 11.09 -21.62 0.33
N THR A 414 10.06 -21.52 -0.52
CA THR A 414 8.81 -22.24 -0.31
C THR A 414 8.43 -23.08 -1.54
N GLY A 415 7.29 -23.74 -1.47
CA GLY A 415 6.78 -24.55 -2.58
C GLY A 415 6.02 -23.77 -3.67
N TRP A 416 6.01 -22.45 -3.62
CA TRP A 416 5.43 -21.64 -4.69
C TRP A 416 6.17 -21.82 -6.00
N ARG A 417 5.42 -21.99 -7.09
CA ARG A 417 5.97 -22.19 -8.43
C ARG A 417 5.58 -21.03 -9.33
N LEU A 418 6.57 -20.54 -10.08
CA LEU A 418 6.39 -19.51 -11.10
C LEU A 418 6.73 -20.10 -12.47
N THR A 419 5.86 -19.91 -13.44
CA THR A 419 6.13 -20.18 -14.86
C THR A 419 5.78 -18.96 -15.71
N SER A 420 6.39 -18.82 -16.90
CA SER A 420 6.14 -17.75 -17.83
C SER A 420 5.77 -18.34 -19.19
N PRO A 421 4.47 -18.50 -19.51
CA PRO A 421 4.01 -19.03 -20.79
C PRO A 421 4.41 -18.15 -22.00
N SER A 422 4.53 -16.86 -21.77
CA SER A 422 5.03 -15.88 -22.74
C SER A 422 5.57 -14.65 -22.03
N SER A 423 6.40 -13.85 -22.72
CA SER A 423 6.99 -12.64 -22.14
C SER A 423 5.93 -11.72 -21.52
N GLY A 424 6.09 -11.41 -20.24
CA GLY A 424 5.16 -10.56 -19.47
C GLY A 424 3.87 -11.22 -19.02
N VAL A 425 3.75 -12.55 -19.18
CA VAL A 425 2.64 -13.36 -18.62
C VAL A 425 3.24 -14.35 -17.63
N PHE A 426 2.76 -14.34 -16.41
CA PHE A 426 3.29 -15.13 -15.30
C PHE A 426 2.19 -15.96 -14.68
N GLU A 427 2.44 -17.25 -14.49
CA GLU A 427 1.51 -18.16 -13.81
C GLU A 427 2.14 -18.63 -12.51
N TRP A 428 1.40 -18.46 -11.44
CA TRP A 428 1.75 -18.83 -10.10
C TRP A 428 0.92 -20.00 -9.60
N THR A 429 1.56 -20.93 -8.92
CA THR A 429 0.86 -22.00 -8.20
C THR A 429 1.31 -22.00 -6.75
N SER A 430 0.35 -21.94 -5.81
CA SER A 430 0.61 -21.96 -4.38
C SER A 430 0.87 -23.35 -3.84
N LEU A 431 1.26 -23.45 -2.56
CA LEU A 431 1.44 -24.73 -1.85
C LEU A 431 0.15 -25.57 -1.80
N HIS A 432 -1.00 -24.92 -1.68
CA HIS A 432 -2.31 -25.59 -1.62
C HIS A 432 -3.01 -25.70 -2.98
N GLY A 433 -2.26 -25.49 -4.09
CA GLY A 433 -2.74 -25.71 -5.44
C GLY A 433 -3.56 -24.57 -6.05
N GLN A 434 -3.65 -23.42 -5.40
CA GLN A 434 -4.29 -22.25 -5.99
C GLN A 434 -3.46 -21.73 -7.16
N ARG A 435 -4.12 -21.28 -8.21
CA ARG A 435 -3.48 -20.87 -9.47
C ARG A 435 -3.87 -19.46 -9.85
N PHE A 436 -2.86 -18.64 -10.21
CA PHE A 436 -3.06 -17.23 -10.57
C PHE A 436 -2.28 -16.93 -11.84
N ARG A 437 -2.87 -16.10 -12.72
CA ARG A 437 -2.17 -15.51 -13.85
C ARG A 437 -2.00 -14.02 -13.60
N ARG A 438 -0.78 -13.54 -13.77
CA ARG A 438 -0.42 -12.13 -13.66
C ARG A 438 0.13 -11.63 -14.99
N ASP A 439 -0.41 -10.54 -15.50
CA ASP A 439 0.09 -9.83 -16.67
C ASP A 439 -0.01 -8.30 -16.49
N ARG A 440 0.22 -7.54 -17.55
CA ARG A 440 0.13 -6.07 -17.52
C ARG A 440 -1.28 -5.52 -17.20
N HIS A 441 -2.31 -6.33 -17.31
CA HIS A 441 -3.72 -5.94 -17.05
C HIS A 441 -4.12 -6.22 -15.62
N GLY A 442 -3.39 -7.05 -14.90
CA GLY A 442 -3.68 -7.37 -13.51
C GLY A 442 -3.46 -8.84 -13.17
N THR A 443 -4.12 -9.28 -12.11
CA THR A 443 -4.12 -10.67 -11.66
C THR A 443 -5.48 -11.29 -11.95
N GLN A 444 -5.46 -12.51 -12.48
CA GLN A 444 -6.62 -13.37 -12.66
C GLN A 444 -6.45 -14.61 -11.79
N ASP A 445 -7.46 -14.94 -11.01
CA ASP A 445 -7.55 -16.23 -10.33
C ASP A 445 -7.93 -17.30 -11.36
N LEU A 446 -7.13 -18.36 -11.43
CA LEU A 446 -7.34 -19.52 -12.31
C LEU A 446 -7.64 -20.78 -11.48
N THR A 447 -7.77 -20.63 -10.17
CA THR A 447 -8.18 -21.74 -9.31
C THR A 447 -9.58 -22.17 -9.75
N ASP A 448 -9.73 -23.45 -10.11
CA ASP A 448 -11.04 -23.99 -10.48
C ASP A 448 -11.97 -23.78 -9.29
N ASP A 449 -13.14 -23.19 -9.57
CA ASP A 449 -14.16 -22.97 -8.56
C ASP A 449 -14.44 -24.31 -7.89
N PRO A 450 -14.30 -24.46 -6.58
CA PRO A 450 -14.68 -25.70 -5.93
C PRO A 450 -16.16 -25.92 -6.24
N ALA A 451 -16.47 -26.94 -7.03
CA ALA A 451 -17.78 -27.21 -7.58
C ALA A 451 -18.85 -27.51 -6.50
N ASP A 452 -18.52 -27.45 -5.23
CA ASP A 452 -19.44 -27.56 -4.11
C ASP A 452 -19.23 -26.39 -3.12
N PRO A 453 -20.29 -25.64 -2.79
CA PRO A 453 -20.20 -24.66 -1.73
C PRO A 453 -19.76 -25.39 -0.46
N VAL A 454 -18.64 -24.96 0.12
CA VAL A 454 -18.24 -25.40 1.46
C VAL A 454 -19.47 -25.24 2.34
N PRO A 455 -20.00 -26.31 2.95
CA PRO A 455 -21.20 -26.20 3.77
C PRO A 455 -20.91 -25.15 4.85
N SER A 456 -21.83 -24.20 5.02
CA SER A 456 -21.73 -23.17 6.06
C SER A 456 -21.59 -23.88 7.42
N ARG A 457 -20.34 -23.99 7.91
CA ARG A 457 -20.04 -24.62 9.20
C ARG A 457 -20.10 -23.65 10.37
N PHE A 458 -20.64 -22.47 10.13
CA PHE A 458 -20.82 -21.50 11.20
C PHE A 458 -22.30 -21.47 11.56
N PRO A 459 -22.64 -21.87 12.83
CA PRO A 459 -23.99 -21.77 13.34
C PRO A 459 -24.45 -20.33 13.53
#